data_5d1d0d14e70cd9e29be012f33848c427
#
_entry.id   5d1d0d14e70cd9e29be012f33848c427
#
_cell.length_a   1.000
_cell.length_b   1.000
_cell.length_c   1.000
_cell.angle_alpha   90.00
_cell.angle_beta   90.00
_cell.angle_gamma   90.00
#
_symmetry.space_group_name_H-M   'P 1'
#
loop_
_entity.id
_entity.type
_entity.pdbx_description
1 polymer ?
#
loop_
_entity_poly.entity_id
_entity_poly.type
_entity_poly.pdbx_seq_one_letter_code
_entity_poly.pdbx_strand_id
1 'polypeptide(L)' 'MGFAKEVADRVIFMADGHIVEQGTPQEIFDTPQNERTKDFLNKVLNA' A
#
# COMPACT_ATOMS: atom_id res chain seq x y z
N MET A 1 -8.55 3.85 -8.99
CA MET A 1 -8.58 2.70 -8.09
C MET A 1 -7.16 2.28 -7.75
N GLY A 2 -6.95 1.86 -6.52
CA GLY A 2 -5.63 1.46 -6.07
C GLY A 2 -5.52 -0.04 -5.85
N PHE A 3 -4.33 -0.55 -5.94
CA PHE A 3 -4.04 -1.94 -5.61
C PHE A 3 -2.61 -2.06 -5.11
N ALA A 4 -2.37 -3.12 -4.35
CA ALA A 4 -1.05 -3.41 -3.82
C ALA A 4 -0.54 -4.71 -4.46
N LYS A 5 0.74 -4.72 -4.78
CA LYS A 5 1.36 -5.88 -5.40
C LYS A 5 2.64 -6.23 -4.64
N GLU A 6 2.81 -7.50 -4.34
CA GLU A 6 4.02 -7.98 -3.70
C GLU A 6 5.01 -8.44 -4.77
N VAL A 7 6.22 -7.92 -4.71
CA VAL A 7 7.30 -8.29 -5.63
C VAL A 7 8.52 -8.61 -4.78
N ALA A 8 8.90 -9.87 -4.73
CA ALA A 8 9.99 -10.36 -3.88
C ALA A 8 9.68 -9.97 -2.42
N ASP A 9 10.53 -9.16 -1.81
CA ASP A 9 10.35 -8.73 -0.42
C ASP A 9 9.80 -7.31 -0.32
N ARG A 10 9.13 -6.86 -1.36
CA ARG A 10 8.64 -5.49 -1.42
C ARG A 10 7.17 -5.45 -1.81
N VAL A 11 6.45 -4.54 -1.19
CA VAL A 11 5.06 -4.27 -1.55
C VAL A 11 5.01 -2.93 -2.25
N ILE A 12 4.34 -2.89 -3.38
CA ILE A 12 4.17 -1.67 -4.17
C ILE A 12 2.68 -1.36 -4.21
N PHE A 13 2.32 -0.19 -3.69
CA PHE A 13 0.94 0.27 -3.74
C PHE A 13 0.80 1.26 -4.88
N MET A 14 -0.13 0.99 -5.78
CA MET A 14 -0.36 1.81 -6.98
C MET A 14 -1.78 2.34 -6.99
N ALA A 15 -1.93 3.56 -7.45
CA ALA A 15 -3.24 4.19 -7.62
C ALA A 15 -3.14 5.17 -8.79
N ASP A 16 -4.19 5.20 -9.60
CA ASP A 16 -4.32 6.12 -10.73
C ASP A 16 -3.14 6.03 -11.71
N GLY A 17 -2.59 4.81 -11.88
CA GLY A 17 -1.48 4.59 -12.78
C GLY A 17 -0.13 5.02 -12.23
N HIS A 18 -0.06 5.37 -10.96
CA HIS A 18 1.17 5.81 -10.31
C HIS A 18 1.52 4.92 -9.13
N ILE A 19 2.82 4.84 -8.83
CA ILE A 19 3.26 4.22 -7.59
C ILE A 19 3.06 5.25 -6.49
N VAL A 20 2.19 4.93 -5.54
CA VAL A 20 1.90 5.81 -4.41
C VAL A 20 2.92 5.61 -3.31
N GLU A 21 3.20 4.36 -3.01
CA GLU A 21 4.14 4.05 -1.93
C GLU A 21 4.69 2.66 -2.16
N GLN A 22 5.94 2.43 -1.75
CA GLN A 22 6.54 1.10 -1.81
C GLN A 22 7.49 0.92 -0.65
N GLY A 23 7.65 -0.33 -0.24
CA GLY A 23 8.54 -0.66 0.87
C GLY A 23 8.40 -2.12 1.22
N THR A 24 9.01 -2.53 2.33
CA THR A 24 8.84 -3.89 2.82
C THR A 24 7.39 -4.09 3.26
N PRO A 25 6.90 -5.34 3.29
CA PRO A 25 5.54 -5.58 3.78
C PRO A 25 5.31 -4.99 5.17
N GLN A 26 6.30 -5.10 6.04
CA GLN A 26 6.19 -4.57 7.39
C GLN A 26 6.05 -3.05 7.39
N GLU A 27 6.83 -2.37 6.56
CA GLU A 27 6.75 -0.91 6.46
C GLU A 27 5.40 -0.44 5.93
N ILE A 28 4.91 -1.11 4.90
CA ILE A 28 3.64 -0.73 4.27
C ILE A 28 2.47 -0.98 5.22
N PHE A 29 2.46 -2.12 5.91
CA PHE A 29 1.33 -2.50 6.76
C PHE A 29 1.40 -1.91 8.16
N ASP A 30 2.59 -1.71 8.70
CA ASP A 30 2.74 -1.16 10.05
C ASP A 30 2.79 0.36 10.07
N THR A 31 3.60 0.94 9.19
CA THR A 31 3.85 2.38 9.20
C THR A 31 3.73 2.99 7.81
N PRO A 32 2.54 2.90 7.20
CA PRO A 32 2.36 3.54 5.89
C PRO A 32 2.55 5.04 6.02
N GLN A 33 3.24 5.62 5.06
CA GLN A 33 3.56 7.04 5.09
C GLN A 33 2.57 7.89 4.31
N ASN A 34 1.94 7.28 3.31
CA ASN A 34 1.02 8.01 2.44
C ASN A 34 -0.42 7.84 2.91
N GLU A 35 -1.17 8.94 2.91
CA GLU A 35 -2.58 8.93 3.31
C GLU A 35 -3.40 7.95 2.46
N ARG A 36 -3.10 7.85 1.18
CA ARG A 36 -3.82 6.93 0.30
C ARG A 36 -3.58 5.48 0.67
N THR A 37 -2.36 5.16 1.07
CA THR A 37 -2.02 3.83 1.54
C THR A 37 -2.79 3.50 2.81
N LYS A 38 -2.83 4.44 3.74
CA LYS A 38 -3.56 4.27 4.99
C LYS A 38 -5.04 4.05 4.74
N ASP A 39 -5.62 4.81 3.84
CA ASP A 39 -7.03 4.71 3.50
C ASP A 39 -7.34 3.37 2.83
N PHE A 40 -6.48 2.94 1.92
CA PHE A 40 -6.62 1.65 1.25
C PHE A 40 -6.58 0.51 2.27
N LEU A 41 -5.59 0.51 3.15
CA LEU A 41 -5.44 -0.53 4.15
C LEU A 41 -6.61 -0.54 5.11
N ASN A 42 -7.09 0.63 5.48
CA ASN A 42 -8.24 0.75 6.37
C ASN A 42 -9.48 0.10 5.76
N LYS A 43 -9.70 0.31 4.47
CA LYS A 43 -10.83 -0.29 3.77
C LYS A 43 -10.69 -1.80 3.65
N VAL A 44 -9.49 -2.28 3.39
CA VAL A 44 -9.24 -3.71 3.23
C VAL A 44 -9.35 -4.42 4.57
N LEU A 45 -8.79 -3.85 5.62
CA LEU A 45 -8.75 -4.49 6.94
C LEU A 45 -10.05 -4.35 7.71
N ASN A 46 -10.84 -3.32 7.39
CA ASN A 46 -12.10 -3.06 8.10
C ASN A 46 -13.33 -3.21 7.22
N ALA A 47 -13.19 -3.87 6.11
CA ALA A 47 -14.30 -4.09 5.19
C ALA A 47 -15.30 -5.11 5.75
#